data_2fb3db20b54055b5aa5e78eaa2c6c098
#
_entry.id   2fb3db20b54055b5aa5e78eaa2c6c098
#
_cell.length_a   1.000
_cell.length_b   1.000
_cell.length_c   1.000
_cell.angle_alpha   90.00
_cell.angle_beta   90.00
_cell.angle_gamma   90.00
#
_symmetry.space_group_name_H-M   'P 1'
#
loop_
_entity.id
_entity.type
_entity.pdbx_description
1 polymer ?
#
loop_
_entity_poly.entity_id
_entity_poly.type
_entity_poly.pdbx_seq_one_letter_code
_entity_poly.pdbx_strand_id
1 'polypeptide(L)'
;MSEGALAARGVNKSFGSLIVAADVELILPPGMRYALIGPNGAGKTTLINLMTGMLAPDSGQIFLGPDDITALPPHERVRRGLVRTFQISTLFPHLTALESVTLAVCERRQVARTWWNRLTAYSDEIDEAYDILSALTLGPVCHRLTRELAYGQQRLLEIALALAAKPKVLLLDEPAAGVPRGESRELFAAIAGLSRDITVLCIEHDMDLVFRFASRVIVMVGGRVLVEGTPAEIAADPQVRAVYLGKARHGAAP
;
A
#
# COMPACT_ATOMS: atom_id res chain seq x y z
N MET A 1 -24.74 8.62 -4.21
CA MET A 1 -23.83 7.87 -3.30
C MET A 1 -22.42 8.14 -3.80
N SER A 2 -21.53 8.72 -3.00
CA SER A 2 -20.18 9.05 -3.42
C SER A 2 -19.45 7.73 -3.76
N GLU A 3 -19.07 7.60 -5.03
CA GLU A 3 -18.23 6.50 -5.49
C GLU A 3 -16.84 6.70 -4.89
N GLY A 4 -16.40 5.78 -4.02
CA GLY A 4 -15.03 5.76 -3.50
C GLY A 4 -14.03 5.42 -4.61
N ALA A 5 -12.76 5.76 -4.44
CA ALA A 5 -11.70 5.24 -5.32
C ALA A 5 -11.56 3.71 -5.15
N LEU A 6 -11.76 3.21 -3.93
CA LEU A 6 -11.84 1.78 -3.60
C LEU A 6 -12.91 1.58 -2.55
N ALA A 7 -13.75 0.55 -2.71
CA ALA A 7 -14.77 0.20 -1.72
C ALA A 7 -14.87 -1.33 -1.55
N ALA A 8 -15.16 -1.74 -0.32
CA ALA A 8 -15.60 -3.08 0.04
C ALA A 8 -16.99 -2.99 0.64
N ARG A 9 -17.93 -3.83 0.22
CA ARG A 9 -19.32 -3.81 0.67
C ARG A 9 -19.75 -5.20 1.10
N GLY A 10 -20.07 -5.36 2.39
CA GLY A 10 -20.53 -6.60 2.97
C GLY A 10 -19.54 -7.76 2.80
N VAL A 11 -18.23 -7.47 2.79
CA VAL A 11 -17.21 -8.46 2.45
C VAL A 11 -17.01 -9.43 3.61
N ASN A 12 -17.18 -10.71 3.32
CA ASN A 12 -17.01 -11.80 4.27
C ASN A 12 -15.96 -12.79 3.78
N LYS A 13 -15.19 -13.34 4.73
CA LYS A 13 -14.22 -14.42 4.50
C LYS A 13 -14.01 -15.24 5.75
N SER A 14 -14.04 -16.56 5.58
CA SER A 14 -13.73 -17.52 6.64
C SER A 14 -12.79 -18.63 6.13
N PHE A 15 -12.05 -19.24 7.04
CA PHE A 15 -11.27 -20.45 6.84
C PHE A 15 -11.73 -21.51 7.83
N GLY A 16 -12.63 -22.38 7.40
CA GLY A 16 -13.33 -23.29 8.30
C GLY A 16 -14.13 -22.49 9.33
N SER A 17 -13.87 -22.70 10.62
CA SER A 17 -14.52 -21.96 11.71
C SER A 17 -13.90 -20.59 12.01
N LEU A 18 -12.75 -20.26 11.41
CA LEU A 18 -12.07 -19.00 11.66
C LEU A 18 -12.62 -17.91 10.72
N ILE A 19 -13.34 -16.95 11.28
CA ILE A 19 -13.80 -15.77 10.55
C ILE A 19 -12.67 -14.73 10.53
N VAL A 20 -12.24 -14.31 9.33
CA VAL A 20 -11.13 -13.37 9.13
C VAL A 20 -11.57 -12.04 8.52
N ALA A 21 -12.74 -12.01 7.91
CA ALA A 21 -13.46 -10.79 7.52
C ALA A 21 -14.96 -11.05 7.75
N ALA A 22 -15.66 -10.14 8.43
CA ALA A 22 -17.05 -10.28 8.78
C ALA A 22 -17.78 -8.97 8.54
N ASP A 23 -18.57 -8.95 7.48
CA ASP A 23 -19.39 -7.82 7.06
C ASP A 23 -18.56 -6.52 6.95
N VAL A 24 -17.43 -6.60 6.24
CA VAL A 24 -16.52 -5.46 6.11
C VAL A 24 -17.11 -4.45 5.14
N GLU A 25 -17.41 -3.27 5.70
CA GLU A 25 -17.81 -2.07 4.96
C GLU A 25 -16.64 -1.07 4.99
N LEU A 26 -16.19 -0.62 3.81
CA LEU A 26 -15.10 0.32 3.67
C LEU A 26 -15.26 1.13 2.40
N ILE A 27 -15.08 2.45 2.50
CA ILE A 27 -15.07 3.35 1.34
C ILE A 27 -13.88 4.29 1.46
N LEU A 28 -12.97 4.22 0.50
CA LEU A 28 -11.81 5.12 0.39
C LEU A 28 -12.10 6.17 -0.68
N PRO A 29 -12.35 7.44 -0.31
CA PRO A 29 -12.53 8.52 -1.28
C PRO A 29 -11.25 8.77 -2.09
N PRO A 30 -11.37 9.33 -3.32
CA PRO A 30 -10.21 9.67 -4.15
C PRO A 30 -9.24 10.64 -3.45
N GLY A 31 -7.94 10.42 -3.63
CA GLY A 31 -6.87 11.32 -3.19
C GLY A 31 -6.60 11.34 -1.69
N MET A 32 -7.29 10.53 -0.91
CA MET A 32 -7.14 10.47 0.54
C MET A 32 -5.98 9.57 0.97
N ARG A 33 -5.47 9.84 2.18
CA ARG A 33 -4.44 9.05 2.86
C ARG A 33 -5.09 8.32 4.03
N TYR A 34 -5.24 7.02 3.91
CA TYR A 34 -5.80 6.16 4.94
C TYR A 34 -4.74 5.30 5.60
N ALA A 35 -4.87 5.10 6.89
CA ALA A 35 -4.15 4.04 7.60
C ALA A 35 -5.14 2.97 8.08
N LEU A 36 -4.75 1.71 7.95
CA LEU A 36 -5.45 0.55 8.49
C LEU A 36 -4.64 -0.02 9.64
N ILE A 37 -5.17 0.09 10.84
CA ILE A 37 -4.53 -0.37 12.07
C ILE A 37 -5.36 -1.45 12.75
N GLY A 38 -4.76 -2.13 13.72
CA GLY A 38 -5.43 -3.17 14.52
C GLY A 38 -4.41 -4.17 15.05
N PRO A 39 -4.79 -4.97 16.05
CA PRO A 39 -3.91 -5.98 16.63
C PRO A 39 -3.52 -7.06 15.62
N ASN A 40 -2.49 -7.85 15.95
CA ASN A 40 -2.12 -9.02 15.16
C ASN A 40 -3.31 -9.99 15.11
N GLY A 41 -3.59 -10.53 13.92
CA GLY A 41 -4.75 -11.38 13.69
C GLY A 41 -6.07 -10.62 13.51
N ALA A 42 -6.08 -9.29 13.44
CA ALA A 42 -7.30 -8.50 13.20
C ALA A 42 -7.93 -8.69 11.82
N GLY A 43 -7.22 -9.30 10.86
CA GLY A 43 -7.71 -9.50 9.49
C GLY A 43 -7.17 -8.49 8.47
N LYS A 44 -6.26 -7.58 8.85
CA LYS A 44 -5.74 -6.51 7.97
C LYS A 44 -5.14 -7.05 6.66
N THR A 45 -4.17 -7.95 6.75
CA THR A 45 -3.53 -8.57 5.58
C THR A 45 -4.54 -9.38 4.75
N THR A 46 -5.51 -10.03 5.41
CA THR A 46 -6.59 -10.74 4.72
C THR A 46 -7.45 -9.76 3.92
N LEU A 47 -7.82 -8.61 4.50
CA LEU A 47 -8.57 -7.57 3.80
C LEU A 47 -7.82 -7.06 2.56
N ILE A 48 -6.51 -6.78 2.69
CA ILE A 48 -5.69 -6.41 1.53
C ILE A 48 -5.67 -7.52 0.46
N ASN A 49 -5.53 -8.78 0.87
CA ASN A 49 -5.56 -9.91 -0.07
C ASN A 49 -6.90 -10.04 -0.80
N LEU A 50 -8.02 -9.77 -0.11
CA LEU A 50 -9.35 -9.71 -0.70
C LEU A 50 -9.45 -8.54 -1.71
N MET A 51 -9.03 -7.33 -1.31
CA MET A 51 -9.03 -6.14 -2.17
C MET A 51 -8.18 -6.32 -3.42
N THR A 52 -7.03 -6.99 -3.30
CA THR A 52 -6.09 -7.21 -4.42
C THR A 52 -6.42 -8.42 -5.29
N GLY A 53 -7.40 -9.24 -4.89
CA GLY A 53 -7.77 -10.46 -5.62
C GLY A 53 -6.84 -11.65 -5.42
N MET A 54 -5.89 -11.54 -4.49
CA MET A 54 -5.05 -12.67 -4.05
C MET A 54 -5.89 -13.71 -3.28
N LEU A 55 -7.02 -13.28 -2.75
CA LEU A 55 -8.01 -14.11 -2.07
C LEU A 55 -9.40 -13.71 -2.55
N ALA A 56 -10.25 -14.69 -2.85
CA ALA A 56 -11.65 -14.44 -3.18
C ALA A 56 -12.49 -14.32 -1.89
N PRO A 57 -13.42 -13.35 -1.80
CA PRO A 57 -14.37 -13.28 -0.70
C PRO A 57 -15.38 -14.43 -0.78
N ASP A 58 -15.95 -14.82 0.35
CA ASP A 58 -17.05 -15.80 0.41
C ASP A 58 -18.39 -15.12 0.04
N SER A 59 -18.52 -13.83 0.36
CA SER A 59 -19.64 -12.97 -0.06
C SER A 59 -19.24 -11.50 0.01
N GLY A 60 -20.08 -10.63 -0.52
CA GLY A 60 -19.84 -9.18 -0.63
C GLY A 60 -19.19 -8.80 -1.96
N GLN A 61 -18.90 -7.52 -2.11
CA GLN A 61 -18.40 -6.95 -3.36
C GLN A 61 -17.25 -5.98 -3.11
N ILE A 62 -16.35 -5.87 -4.09
CA ILE A 62 -15.20 -4.96 -4.07
C ILE A 62 -15.27 -4.11 -5.34
N PHE A 63 -15.21 -2.78 -5.17
CA PHE A 63 -15.31 -1.82 -6.26
C PHE A 63 -14.03 -0.98 -6.38
N LEU A 64 -13.62 -0.71 -7.60
CA LEU A 64 -12.59 0.28 -7.94
C LEU A 64 -13.25 1.39 -8.78
N GLY A 65 -13.49 2.54 -8.16
CA GLY A 65 -14.38 3.53 -8.73
C GLY A 65 -15.80 2.93 -8.92
N PRO A 66 -16.40 3.06 -10.12
CA PRO A 66 -17.70 2.47 -10.42
C PRO A 66 -17.67 0.96 -10.73
N ASP A 67 -16.47 0.41 -10.98
CA ASP A 67 -16.30 -0.94 -11.49
C ASP A 67 -16.33 -1.98 -10.39
N ASP A 68 -17.18 -3.00 -10.49
CA ASP A 68 -17.08 -4.20 -9.65
C ASP A 68 -15.88 -5.04 -10.11
N ILE A 69 -14.90 -5.20 -9.19
CA ILE A 69 -13.66 -5.95 -9.43
C ILE A 69 -13.62 -7.26 -8.65
N THR A 70 -14.72 -7.66 -8.01
CA THR A 70 -14.76 -8.80 -7.08
C THR A 70 -14.22 -10.09 -7.70
N ALA A 71 -14.62 -10.39 -8.92
CA ALA A 71 -14.21 -11.60 -9.63
C ALA A 71 -12.91 -11.46 -10.45
N LEU A 72 -12.32 -10.25 -10.50
CA LEU A 72 -11.13 -10.01 -11.30
C LEU A 72 -9.87 -10.56 -10.64
N PRO A 73 -8.98 -11.21 -11.41
CA PRO A 73 -7.69 -11.67 -10.92
C PRO A 73 -6.74 -10.48 -10.63
N PRO A 74 -5.68 -10.68 -9.80
CA PRO A 74 -4.79 -9.61 -9.36
C PRO A 74 -4.21 -8.76 -10.50
N HIS A 75 -3.73 -9.38 -11.57
CA HIS A 75 -3.11 -8.67 -12.69
C HIS A 75 -4.08 -7.73 -13.43
N GLU A 76 -5.36 -8.07 -13.49
CA GLU A 76 -6.37 -7.18 -14.06
C GLU A 76 -6.70 -6.00 -13.15
N ARG A 77 -6.71 -6.22 -11.82
CA ARG A 77 -6.88 -5.13 -10.84
C ARG A 77 -5.71 -4.15 -10.93
N VAL A 78 -4.48 -4.64 -11.10
CA VAL A 78 -3.30 -3.79 -11.33
C VAL A 78 -3.45 -2.96 -12.60
N ARG A 79 -3.87 -3.56 -13.72
CA ARG A 79 -4.11 -2.84 -14.98
C ARG A 79 -5.18 -1.75 -14.88
N ARG A 80 -6.14 -1.89 -13.96
CA ARG A 80 -7.17 -0.88 -13.68
C ARG A 80 -6.72 0.20 -12.70
N GLY A 81 -5.53 0.02 -12.09
CA GLY A 81 -4.89 1.00 -11.21
C GLY A 81 -5.00 0.69 -9.72
N LEU A 82 -5.32 -0.54 -9.32
CA LEU A 82 -5.20 -0.98 -7.92
C LEU A 82 -3.86 -1.71 -7.75
N VAL A 83 -2.89 -1.05 -7.14
CA VAL A 83 -1.52 -1.56 -6.99
C VAL A 83 -1.18 -1.75 -5.52
N ARG A 84 -0.46 -2.83 -5.19
CA ARG A 84 0.06 -3.11 -3.86
C ARG A 84 1.58 -3.27 -3.91
N THR A 85 2.27 -2.71 -2.92
CA THR A 85 3.67 -3.08 -2.64
C THR A 85 3.71 -4.42 -1.90
N PHE A 86 4.68 -5.27 -2.22
CA PHE A 86 4.83 -6.57 -1.57
C PHE A 86 5.81 -6.49 -0.40
N GLN A 87 5.59 -7.30 0.66
CA GLN A 87 6.48 -7.42 1.81
C GLN A 87 7.84 -8.05 1.49
N ILE A 88 7.96 -8.74 0.36
CA ILE A 88 9.20 -9.40 -0.06
C ILE A 88 9.83 -8.54 -1.15
N SER A 89 11.01 -8.01 -0.87
CA SER A 89 11.81 -7.27 -1.85
C SER A 89 12.14 -8.16 -3.04
N THR A 90 11.46 -7.91 -4.15
CA THR A 90 11.78 -8.53 -5.45
C THR A 90 12.65 -7.60 -6.30
N LEU A 91 13.44 -6.76 -5.64
CA LEU A 91 14.31 -5.82 -6.32
C LEU A 91 15.44 -6.55 -7.06
N PHE A 92 15.77 -6.10 -8.26
CA PHE A 92 16.88 -6.63 -9.04
C PHE A 92 18.21 -6.05 -8.54
N PRO A 93 19.04 -6.83 -7.80
CA PRO A 93 20.21 -6.28 -7.10
C PRO A 93 21.29 -5.74 -8.04
N HIS A 94 21.28 -6.17 -9.29
CA HIS A 94 22.29 -5.83 -10.32
C HIS A 94 21.83 -4.70 -11.25
N LEU A 95 20.61 -4.23 -11.13
CA LEU A 95 20.12 -3.05 -11.86
C LEU A 95 20.25 -1.81 -10.99
N THR A 96 20.44 -0.66 -11.62
CA THR A 96 20.31 0.63 -10.96
C THR A 96 18.82 0.92 -10.62
N ALA A 97 18.58 1.88 -9.74
CA ALA A 97 17.23 2.30 -9.43
C ALA A 97 16.51 2.82 -10.70
N LEU A 98 17.23 3.59 -11.53
CA LEU A 98 16.70 4.12 -12.79
C LEU A 98 16.35 3.01 -13.78
N GLU A 99 17.24 2.06 -14.00
CA GLU A 99 16.99 0.91 -14.87
C GLU A 99 15.77 0.10 -14.41
N SER A 100 15.66 -0.14 -13.11
CA SER A 100 14.54 -0.90 -12.52
C SER A 100 13.20 -0.23 -12.78
N VAL A 101 13.09 1.08 -12.55
CA VAL A 101 11.85 1.84 -12.76
C VAL A 101 11.57 2.02 -14.25
N THR A 102 12.60 2.23 -15.08
CA THR A 102 12.45 2.32 -16.55
C THR A 102 11.86 1.03 -17.11
N LEU A 103 12.34 -0.14 -16.67
CA LEU A 103 11.76 -1.43 -17.07
C LEU A 103 10.27 -1.55 -16.71
N ALA A 104 9.88 -1.10 -15.52
CA ALA A 104 8.48 -1.12 -15.10
C ALA A 104 7.61 -0.16 -15.95
N VAL A 105 8.14 1.01 -16.31
CA VAL A 105 7.47 1.94 -17.22
C VAL A 105 7.33 1.33 -18.62
N CYS A 106 8.39 0.71 -19.15
CA CYS A 106 8.39 0.04 -20.46
C CYS A 106 7.36 -1.11 -20.49
N GLU A 107 7.28 -1.91 -19.43
CA GLU A 107 6.28 -2.99 -19.31
C GLU A 107 4.86 -2.44 -19.33
N ARG A 108 4.57 -1.40 -18.55
CA ARG A 108 3.25 -0.75 -18.55
C ARG A 108 2.89 -0.20 -19.93
N ARG A 109 3.84 0.45 -20.62
CA ARG A 109 3.63 1.02 -21.96
C ARG A 109 3.66 -0.04 -23.06
N GLN A 110 3.99 -1.29 -22.74
CA GLN A 110 4.13 -2.42 -23.68
C GLN A 110 5.15 -2.18 -24.81
N VAL A 111 6.12 -1.30 -24.58
CA VAL A 111 7.19 -0.98 -25.56
C VAL A 111 8.36 -1.97 -25.47
N ALA A 112 8.47 -2.75 -24.41
CA ALA A 112 9.52 -3.76 -24.20
C ALA A 112 9.47 -4.93 -25.21
N ARG A 113 8.48 -4.97 -26.11
CA ARG A 113 8.33 -6.02 -27.15
C ARG A 113 9.41 -5.96 -28.25
N THR A 114 10.16 -4.84 -28.33
CA THR A 114 11.22 -4.62 -29.33
C THR A 114 12.58 -4.53 -28.64
N TRP A 115 13.05 -5.62 -28.07
CA TRP A 115 14.31 -5.75 -27.33
C TRP A 115 15.60 -5.56 -28.16
N TRP A 116 15.48 -5.25 -29.44
CA TRP A 116 16.58 -4.86 -30.35
C TRP A 116 16.87 -3.35 -30.34
N ASN A 117 16.03 -2.53 -29.71
CA ASN A 117 16.25 -1.09 -29.67
C ASN A 117 17.31 -0.73 -28.63
N ARG A 118 18.19 0.23 -28.97
CA ARG A 118 19.14 0.79 -28.00
C ARG A 118 18.37 1.51 -26.88
N LEU A 119 18.91 1.54 -25.67
CA LEU A 119 18.35 2.28 -24.52
C LEU A 119 17.98 3.73 -24.86
N THR A 120 18.72 4.38 -25.77
CA THR A 120 18.43 5.74 -26.25
C THR A 120 17.09 5.88 -27.00
N ALA A 121 16.44 4.79 -27.38
CA ALA A 121 15.12 4.81 -28.00
C ALA A 121 13.97 4.90 -26.97
N TYR A 122 14.29 4.86 -25.67
CA TYR A 122 13.35 4.87 -24.55
C TYR A 122 13.50 6.14 -23.69
N SER A 123 13.82 7.30 -24.33
CA SER A 123 14.05 8.58 -23.63
C SER A 123 12.84 8.95 -22.76
N ASP A 124 11.62 8.85 -23.29
CA ASP A 124 10.40 9.21 -22.57
C ASP A 124 10.13 8.31 -21.36
N GLU A 125 10.49 7.03 -21.45
CA GLU A 125 10.38 6.07 -20.35
C GLU A 125 11.44 6.33 -19.28
N ILE A 126 12.65 6.71 -19.68
CA ILE A 126 13.75 7.08 -18.77
C ILE A 126 13.39 8.37 -18.03
N ASP A 127 12.88 9.38 -18.74
CA ASP A 127 12.48 10.66 -18.16
C ASP A 127 11.34 10.45 -17.15
N GLU A 128 10.31 9.67 -17.51
CA GLU A 128 9.23 9.31 -16.59
C GLU A 128 9.75 8.55 -15.37
N ALA A 129 10.67 7.61 -15.54
CA ALA A 129 11.28 6.87 -14.43
C ALA A 129 12.09 7.79 -13.51
N TYR A 130 12.83 8.75 -14.07
CA TYR A 130 13.57 9.74 -13.29
C TYR A 130 12.63 10.66 -12.49
N ASP A 131 11.52 11.09 -13.08
CA ASP A 131 10.51 11.91 -12.40
C ASP A 131 9.90 11.16 -11.21
N ILE A 132 9.57 9.87 -11.39
CA ILE A 132 9.06 9.01 -10.31
C ILE A 132 10.09 8.90 -9.17
N LEU A 133 11.36 8.64 -9.50
CA LEU A 133 12.44 8.53 -8.51
C LEU A 133 12.68 9.85 -7.79
N SER A 134 12.63 10.97 -8.52
CA SER A 134 12.82 12.31 -7.97
C SER A 134 11.70 12.68 -7.00
N ALA A 135 10.44 12.34 -7.32
CA ALA A 135 9.30 12.54 -6.43
C ALA A 135 9.44 11.76 -5.10
N LEU A 136 10.20 10.67 -5.10
CA LEU A 136 10.52 9.85 -3.92
C LEU A 136 11.91 10.14 -3.34
N THR A 137 12.53 11.28 -3.67
CA THR A 137 13.86 11.68 -3.16
C THR A 137 15.02 10.74 -3.57
N LEU A 138 14.79 9.84 -4.53
CA LEU A 138 15.80 8.91 -5.04
C LEU A 138 16.61 9.45 -6.22
N GLY A 139 16.29 10.65 -6.75
CA GLY A 139 17.01 11.27 -7.88
C GLY A 139 18.53 11.27 -7.72
N PRO A 140 19.10 11.73 -6.58
CA PRO A 140 20.55 11.75 -6.36
C PRO A 140 21.24 10.37 -6.37
N VAL A 141 20.49 9.29 -6.17
CA VAL A 141 21.02 7.91 -6.09
C VAL A 141 20.50 7.02 -7.23
N CYS A 142 19.80 7.57 -8.21
CA CYS A 142 19.12 6.82 -9.27
C CYS A 142 20.07 5.93 -10.11
N HIS A 143 21.35 6.28 -10.21
CA HIS A 143 22.38 5.51 -10.92
C HIS A 143 23.12 4.50 -10.04
N ARG A 144 22.81 4.42 -8.74
CA ARG A 144 23.39 3.38 -7.87
C ARG A 144 22.70 2.04 -8.11
N LEU A 145 23.48 0.96 -7.97
CA LEU A 145 22.91 -0.39 -8.00
C LEU A 145 21.96 -0.57 -6.81
N THR A 146 20.87 -1.27 -7.05
CA THR A 146 19.83 -1.51 -6.02
C THR A 146 20.41 -2.09 -4.73
N ARG A 147 21.39 -3.01 -4.83
CA ARG A 147 22.07 -3.61 -3.66
C ARG A 147 22.92 -2.61 -2.85
N GLU A 148 23.25 -1.45 -3.40
CA GLU A 148 24.09 -0.42 -2.77
C GLU A 148 23.24 0.66 -2.09
N LEU A 149 21.93 0.62 -2.27
CA LEU A 149 20.99 1.53 -1.63
C LEU A 149 20.83 1.18 -0.15
N ALA A 150 20.68 2.21 0.69
CA ALA A 150 20.26 2.03 2.07
C ALA A 150 18.88 1.35 2.14
N TYR A 151 18.56 0.67 3.23
CA TYR A 151 17.33 -0.11 3.33
C TYR A 151 16.06 0.73 3.11
N GLY A 152 15.99 1.93 3.69
CA GLY A 152 14.90 2.89 3.45
C GLY A 152 14.79 3.32 1.98
N GLN A 153 15.93 3.48 1.29
CA GLN A 153 15.96 3.79 -0.15
C GLN A 153 15.46 2.62 -1.01
N GLN A 154 15.75 1.38 -0.60
CA GLN A 154 15.20 0.19 -1.27
C GLN A 154 13.67 0.14 -1.11
N ARG A 155 13.14 0.49 0.08
CA ARG A 155 11.68 0.60 0.29
C ARG A 155 11.05 1.70 -0.55
N LEU A 156 11.71 2.85 -0.70
CA LEU A 156 11.26 3.90 -1.63
C LEU A 156 11.29 3.43 -3.09
N LEU A 157 12.29 2.64 -3.48
CA LEU A 157 12.37 2.05 -4.82
C LEU A 157 11.21 1.06 -5.09
N GLU A 158 10.80 0.26 -4.11
CA GLU A 158 9.62 -0.60 -4.21
C GLU A 158 8.34 0.23 -4.48
N ILE A 159 8.22 1.36 -3.81
CA ILE A 159 7.11 2.30 -4.05
C ILE A 159 7.23 2.94 -5.45
N ALA A 160 8.44 3.29 -5.90
CA ALA A 160 8.67 3.80 -7.26
C ALA A 160 8.22 2.80 -8.33
N LEU A 161 8.52 1.51 -8.15
CA LEU A 161 8.06 0.44 -9.04
C LEU A 161 6.53 0.33 -9.06
N ALA A 162 5.88 0.49 -7.90
CA ALA A 162 4.42 0.52 -7.83
C ALA A 162 3.83 1.75 -8.53
N LEU A 163 4.47 2.92 -8.40
CA LEU A 163 4.05 4.17 -9.06
C LEU A 163 4.24 4.10 -10.58
N ALA A 164 5.23 3.35 -11.07
CA ALA A 164 5.43 3.12 -12.51
C ALA A 164 4.20 2.48 -13.19
N ALA A 165 3.36 1.77 -12.43
CA ALA A 165 2.09 1.25 -12.92
C ALA A 165 0.97 2.31 -13.02
N LYS A 166 1.20 3.57 -12.65
CA LYS A 166 0.22 4.67 -12.57
C LYS A 166 -1.03 4.32 -11.75
N PRO A 167 -0.86 4.02 -10.46
CA PRO A 167 -1.98 3.60 -9.63
C PRO A 167 -2.99 4.73 -9.40
N LYS A 168 -4.29 4.38 -9.39
CA LYS A 168 -5.36 5.20 -8.82
C LYS A 168 -5.46 4.98 -7.30
N VAL A 169 -5.18 3.74 -6.88
CA VAL A 169 -5.14 3.32 -5.48
C VAL A 169 -3.86 2.54 -5.23
N LEU A 170 -3.10 2.97 -4.23
CA LEU A 170 -1.85 2.35 -3.79
C LEU A 170 -2.05 1.75 -2.38
N LEU A 171 -1.85 0.45 -2.27
CA LEU A 171 -1.91 -0.28 -1.01
C LEU A 171 -0.48 -0.54 -0.53
N LEU A 172 -0.14 -0.01 0.64
CA LEU A 172 1.16 -0.17 1.29
C LEU A 172 1.00 -1.10 2.51
N ASP A 173 1.73 -2.19 2.51
CA ASP A 173 1.67 -3.18 3.59
C ASP A 173 2.95 -3.14 4.42
N GLU A 174 2.89 -2.48 5.58
CA GLU A 174 3.98 -2.26 6.53
C GLU A 174 5.26 -1.72 5.86
N PRO A 175 5.20 -0.58 5.15
CA PRO A 175 6.34 -0.07 4.39
C PRO A 175 7.55 0.29 5.27
N ALA A 176 7.34 0.60 6.55
CA ALA A 176 8.42 0.89 7.48
C ALA A 176 8.97 -0.35 8.20
N ALA A 177 8.48 -1.56 7.92
CA ALA A 177 8.96 -2.77 8.59
C ALA A 177 10.47 -2.98 8.35
N GLY A 178 11.24 -3.05 9.44
CA GLY A 178 12.70 -3.21 9.39
C GLY A 178 13.48 -1.94 9.04
N VAL A 179 12.83 -0.83 8.73
CA VAL A 179 13.49 0.45 8.45
C VAL A 179 13.88 1.15 9.75
N PRO A 180 15.13 1.67 9.89
CA PRO A 180 15.52 2.48 11.05
C PRO A 180 14.59 3.68 11.24
N ARG A 181 14.32 4.07 12.49
CA ARG A 181 13.37 5.15 12.84
C ARG A 181 13.63 6.49 12.13
N GLY A 182 14.89 6.83 11.88
CA GLY A 182 15.26 8.05 11.14
C GLY A 182 14.77 7.98 9.69
N GLU A 183 15.10 6.89 8.99
CA GLU A 183 14.74 6.65 7.61
C GLU A 183 13.23 6.42 7.43
N SER A 184 12.53 5.84 8.41
CA SER A 184 11.07 5.66 8.38
C SER A 184 10.32 6.97 8.27
N ARG A 185 10.81 8.04 8.90
CA ARG A 185 10.20 9.37 8.79
C ARG A 185 10.36 9.96 7.39
N GLU A 186 11.52 9.80 6.79
CA GLU A 186 11.79 10.22 5.41
C GLU A 186 10.94 9.44 4.40
N LEU A 187 10.84 8.13 4.59
CA LEU A 187 9.96 7.26 3.81
C LEU A 187 8.51 7.76 3.86
N PHE A 188 7.96 8.00 5.05
CA PHE A 188 6.59 8.48 5.19
C PHE A 188 6.39 9.92 4.71
N ALA A 189 7.40 10.78 4.81
CA ALA A 189 7.37 12.12 4.22
C ALA A 189 7.27 12.05 2.67
N ALA A 190 8.04 11.17 2.04
CA ALA A 190 7.98 10.94 0.61
C ALA A 190 6.60 10.38 0.18
N ILE A 191 6.05 9.40 0.91
CA ILE A 191 4.70 8.86 0.64
C ILE A 191 3.62 9.93 0.81
N ALA A 192 3.71 10.77 1.82
CA ALA A 192 2.77 11.87 2.05
C ALA A 192 2.80 12.91 0.93
N GLY A 193 3.99 13.12 0.32
CA GLY A 193 4.21 14.02 -0.81
C GLY A 193 3.69 13.52 -2.16
N LEU A 194 3.23 12.28 -2.27
CA LEU A 194 2.67 11.74 -3.51
C LEU A 194 1.46 12.55 -4.00
N SER A 195 1.24 12.57 -5.34
CA SER A 195 0.10 13.26 -5.94
C SER A 195 -1.23 12.91 -5.26
N ARG A 196 -2.10 13.92 -5.12
CA ARG A 196 -3.46 13.75 -4.61
C ARG A 196 -4.37 12.97 -5.57
N ASP A 197 -3.92 12.69 -6.79
CA ASP A 197 -4.64 11.82 -7.72
C ASP A 197 -4.57 10.35 -7.29
N ILE A 198 -3.65 10.01 -6.37
CA ILE A 198 -3.46 8.66 -5.87
C ILE A 198 -4.08 8.55 -4.48
N THR A 199 -5.04 7.65 -4.30
CA THR A 199 -5.54 7.24 -2.98
C THR A 199 -4.56 6.25 -2.36
N VAL A 200 -4.17 6.44 -1.11
CA VAL A 200 -3.23 5.53 -0.42
C VAL A 200 -3.90 4.92 0.79
N LEU A 201 -3.85 3.59 0.90
CA LEU A 201 -4.16 2.84 2.11
C LEU A 201 -2.89 2.18 2.61
N CYS A 202 -2.46 2.53 3.82
CA CYS A 202 -1.26 2.02 4.46
C CYS A 202 -1.62 1.16 5.67
N ILE A 203 -1.17 -0.09 5.72
CA ILE A 203 -1.18 -0.87 6.96
C ILE A 203 0.08 -0.51 7.72
N GLU A 204 -0.08 -0.09 8.97
CA GLU A 204 1.02 0.22 9.87
C GLU A 204 0.64 -0.06 11.33
N HIS A 205 1.65 -0.24 12.14
CA HIS A 205 1.50 -0.45 13.58
C HIS A 205 2.22 0.61 14.43
N ASP A 206 3.08 1.44 13.82
CA ASP A 206 3.70 2.60 14.46
C ASP A 206 2.72 3.78 14.42
N MET A 207 2.11 4.07 15.57
CA MET A 207 1.08 5.11 15.69
C MET A 207 1.63 6.51 15.40
N ASP A 208 2.91 6.77 15.67
CA ASP A 208 3.53 8.07 15.38
C ASP A 208 3.61 8.32 13.86
N LEU A 209 3.94 7.28 13.08
CA LEU A 209 3.94 7.34 11.62
C LEU A 209 2.52 7.47 11.08
N VAL A 210 1.59 6.65 11.60
CA VAL A 210 0.17 6.67 11.21
C VAL A 210 -0.43 8.06 11.39
N PHE A 211 -0.26 8.67 12.56
CA PHE A 211 -0.88 9.96 12.87
C PHE A 211 -0.29 11.15 12.09
N ARG A 212 0.93 11.03 11.62
CA ARG A 212 1.57 12.04 10.75
C ARG A 212 1.16 11.91 9.29
N PHE A 213 0.93 10.70 8.83
CA PHE A 213 0.66 10.39 7.44
C PHE A 213 -0.82 10.42 7.09
N ALA A 214 -1.67 9.77 7.91
CA ALA A 214 -3.05 9.52 7.58
C ALA A 214 -3.94 10.73 7.82
N SER A 215 -4.83 11.02 6.88
CA SER A 215 -5.97 11.92 7.09
C SER A 215 -7.12 11.22 7.79
N ARG A 216 -7.23 9.91 7.63
CA ARG A 216 -8.21 9.04 8.31
C ARG A 216 -7.59 7.71 8.67
N VAL A 217 -8.06 7.13 9.76
CA VAL A 217 -7.58 5.85 10.29
C VAL A 217 -8.76 4.92 10.46
N ILE A 218 -8.58 3.69 9.98
CA ILE A 218 -9.53 2.59 10.13
C ILE A 218 -8.95 1.61 11.14
N VAL A 219 -9.73 1.25 12.15
CA VAL A 219 -9.33 0.27 13.16
C VAL A 219 -10.07 -1.04 12.91
N MET A 220 -9.31 -2.11 12.68
CA MET A 220 -9.87 -3.47 12.55
C MET A 220 -9.64 -4.30 13.80
N VAL A 221 -10.65 -5.07 14.19
CA VAL A 221 -10.59 -6.05 15.31
C VAL A 221 -11.43 -7.27 14.94
N GLY A 222 -10.85 -8.46 15.04
CA GLY A 222 -11.59 -9.70 14.84
C GLY A 222 -12.30 -9.81 13.48
N GLY A 223 -11.67 -9.32 12.41
CA GLY A 223 -12.21 -9.34 11.07
C GLY A 223 -13.26 -8.26 10.75
N ARG A 224 -13.50 -7.31 11.66
CA ARG A 224 -14.49 -6.24 11.49
C ARG A 224 -13.84 -4.87 11.55
N VAL A 225 -14.41 -3.89 10.87
CA VAL A 225 -14.11 -2.48 11.11
C VAL A 225 -14.77 -2.10 12.43
N LEU A 226 -13.96 -1.72 13.41
CA LEU A 226 -14.43 -1.29 14.74
C LEU A 226 -14.86 0.18 14.69
N VAL A 227 -14.01 1.02 14.15
CA VAL A 227 -14.22 2.47 14.04
C VAL A 227 -13.36 3.05 12.92
N GLU A 228 -13.83 4.13 12.32
CA GLU A 228 -13.10 4.98 11.38
C GLU A 228 -13.20 6.43 11.84
N GLY A 229 -12.09 7.15 11.81
CA GLY A 229 -12.03 8.54 12.24
C GLY A 229 -10.74 9.23 11.81
N THR A 230 -10.64 10.51 12.17
CA THR A 230 -9.37 11.24 12.10
C THR A 230 -8.37 10.67 13.13
N PRO A 231 -7.06 10.91 12.95
CA PRO A 231 -6.07 10.51 13.96
C PRO A 231 -6.40 10.96 15.39
N ALA A 232 -6.92 12.17 15.55
CA ALA A 232 -7.30 12.74 16.85
C ALA A 232 -8.50 12.01 17.48
N GLU A 233 -9.54 11.70 16.67
CA GLU A 233 -10.72 10.94 17.12
C GLU A 233 -10.31 9.52 17.54
N ILE A 234 -9.49 8.86 16.74
CA ILE A 234 -9.00 7.50 17.03
C ILE A 234 -8.14 7.46 18.30
N ALA A 235 -7.26 8.46 18.51
CA ALA A 235 -6.43 8.55 19.70
C ALA A 235 -7.28 8.78 20.99
N ALA A 236 -8.43 9.43 20.86
CA ALA A 236 -9.35 9.71 21.97
C ALA A 236 -10.34 8.55 22.23
N ASP A 237 -10.55 7.66 21.27
CA ASP A 237 -11.58 6.62 21.32
C ASP A 237 -11.31 5.59 22.44
N PRO A 238 -12.27 5.39 23.39
CA PRO A 238 -12.09 4.44 24.49
C PRO A 238 -12.00 2.98 24.04
N GLN A 239 -12.70 2.58 22.97
CA GLN A 239 -12.69 1.21 22.46
C GLN A 239 -11.33 0.91 21.82
N VAL A 240 -10.77 1.85 21.07
CA VAL A 240 -9.42 1.74 20.50
C VAL A 240 -8.39 1.61 21.62
N ARG A 241 -8.46 2.46 22.64
CA ARG A 241 -7.57 2.36 23.81
C ARG A 241 -7.67 1.00 24.49
N ALA A 242 -8.87 0.46 24.69
CA ALA A 242 -9.05 -0.85 25.31
C ALA A 242 -8.41 -1.99 24.50
N VAL A 243 -8.49 -1.93 23.16
CA VAL A 243 -7.88 -2.91 22.25
C VAL A 243 -6.35 -2.91 22.35
N TYR A 244 -5.73 -1.73 22.46
CA TYR A 244 -4.27 -1.60 22.51
C TYR A 244 -3.69 -1.72 23.93
N LEU A 245 -4.40 -1.22 24.97
CA LEU A 245 -3.95 -1.26 26.38
C LEU A 245 -4.31 -2.57 27.07
N GLY A 246 -5.41 -3.25 26.65
CA GLY A 246 -5.83 -4.52 27.23
C GLY A 246 -4.80 -5.65 27.09
N LYS A 247 -3.91 -5.59 26.11
CA LYS A 247 -2.81 -6.57 25.91
C LYS A 247 -1.62 -6.34 26.85
N ALA A 248 -1.42 -5.15 27.38
CA ALA A 248 -0.32 -4.85 28.32
C ALA A 248 -0.48 -5.55 29.68
N ARG A 249 -1.70 -5.98 30.05
CA ARG A 249 -1.98 -6.66 31.35
C ARG A 249 -1.82 -8.17 31.33
N HIS A 250 -1.63 -8.82 30.17
CA HIS A 250 -1.50 -10.29 30.09
C HIS A 250 -0.04 -10.77 29.90
N GLY A 251 0.93 -9.88 29.91
CA GLY A 251 2.37 -10.18 29.78
C GLY A 251 3.19 -10.03 31.05
N ALA A 252 2.56 -9.74 32.20
CA ALA A 252 3.23 -9.64 33.49
C ALA A 252 2.53 -10.60 34.47
N ALA A 253 2.92 -11.85 34.45
CA ALA A 253 2.79 -12.78 35.57
C ALA A 253 4.20 -13.28 35.90
N PRO A 254 4.51 -13.43 37.20
CA PRO A 254 5.84 -13.54 37.78
C PRO A 254 6.61 -14.79 37.40
#